data_afb87a67904066c5e592ce2f4b2fe989
#
_entry.id   afb87a67904066c5e592ce2f4b2fe989
#
_cell.length_a   1.000
_cell.length_b   1.000
_cell.length_c   1.000
_cell.angle_alpha   90.00
_cell.angle_beta   90.00
_cell.angle_gamma   90.00
#
_symmetry.space_group_name_H-M   'P 1'
#
loop_
_entity.id
_entity.type
_entity.pdbx_description
1 polymer ?
#
loop_
_entity_poly.entity_id
_entity_poly.type
_entity_poly.pdbx_seq_one_letter_code
_entity_poly.pdbx_strand_id
1 'polypeptide(L)'
;MSGHSKWENIKRKKGATDAARAKIFTKIGREIAVVVKQGGADPAGNAKLRDLIAKAKSNNVPNDNIDRIIKKAAGDGDKNSYESMVYEGYGPSGVAVIVECLTDNKNRTAGDIRHFFDKFGGNMGTSGCVSFMFSDVGTVVMENNGADEDKIMEDCFEAGADDFNVDDDVIEISCDPNQVSSVREALEGMGYKVLSVSYTHLTLPTILR
;
A
#
# COMPACT_ATOMS: atom_id res chain seq x y z
N MET A 1 5.49 -22.56 4.57
CA MET A 1 4.10 -22.28 4.15
C MET A 1 3.86 -20.81 4.41
N SER A 2 4.00 -20.00 3.40
CA SER A 2 3.74 -18.57 3.48
C SER A 2 2.23 -18.35 3.34
N GLY A 3 1.56 -18.28 4.46
CA GLY A 3 0.11 -18.40 4.52
C GLY A 3 -0.71 -17.14 4.28
N HIS A 4 -0.23 -16.14 3.59
CA HIS A 4 -1.05 -14.98 3.22
C HIS A 4 -0.47 -14.31 2.00
N SER A 5 -0.63 -14.95 0.84
CA SER A 5 -0.37 -14.26 -0.41
C SER A 5 -1.27 -13.03 -0.47
N LYS A 6 -0.75 -11.93 -0.94
CA LYS A 6 -1.47 -10.67 -1.10
C LYS A 6 -2.70 -10.83 -1.98
N TRP A 7 -2.68 -11.82 -2.87
CA TRP A 7 -3.79 -12.22 -3.71
C TRP A 7 -5.02 -12.69 -2.93
N GLU A 8 -4.85 -13.48 -1.89
CA GLU A 8 -5.94 -13.89 -1.00
C GLU A 8 -6.64 -12.68 -0.34
N ASN A 9 -5.87 -11.66 0.02
CA ASN A 9 -6.40 -10.41 0.57
C ASN A 9 -7.14 -9.58 -0.49
N ILE A 10 -6.70 -9.60 -1.75
CA ILE A 10 -7.37 -8.95 -2.89
C ILE A 10 -8.67 -9.68 -3.22
N LYS A 11 -8.67 -11.01 -3.24
CA LYS A 11 -9.85 -11.85 -3.54
C LYS A 11 -10.96 -11.66 -2.50
N ARG A 12 -10.60 -11.54 -1.22
CA ARG A 12 -11.56 -11.23 -0.14
C ARG A 12 -12.14 -9.81 -0.22
N LYS A 13 -11.42 -8.85 -0.78
CA LYS A 13 -11.91 -7.46 -0.94
C LYS A 13 -12.95 -7.30 -2.04
N LYS A 14 -13.05 -8.23 -3.01
CA LYS A 14 -14.05 -8.17 -4.08
C LYS A 14 -15.51 -8.33 -3.59
N GLY A 15 -15.75 -8.82 -2.37
CA GLY A 15 -17.07 -8.96 -1.75
C GLY A 15 -17.43 -7.87 -0.75
N ALA A 16 -16.69 -6.75 -0.72
CA ALA A 16 -16.90 -5.70 0.27
C ALA A 16 -18.24 -4.97 0.06
N THR A 17 -18.97 -4.76 1.16
CA THR A 17 -20.23 -3.99 1.20
C THR A 17 -19.98 -2.51 0.88
N ASP A 18 -21.04 -1.77 0.52
CA ASP A 18 -20.97 -0.34 0.22
C ASP A 18 -20.33 0.50 1.37
N ALA A 19 -20.56 0.07 2.61
CA ALA A 19 -19.93 0.70 3.78
C ALA A 19 -18.39 0.51 3.79
N ALA A 20 -17.89 -0.64 3.35
CA ALA A 20 -16.46 -0.88 3.23
C ALA A 20 -15.85 -0.07 2.07
N ARG A 21 -16.58 0.08 0.94
CA ARG A 21 -16.17 0.96 -0.17
C ARG A 21 -16.08 2.41 0.26
N ALA A 22 -17.06 2.90 1.01
CA ALA A 22 -17.04 4.27 1.54
C ALA A 22 -15.83 4.55 2.44
N LYS A 23 -15.41 3.57 3.26
CA LYS A 23 -14.20 3.66 4.08
C LYS A 23 -12.93 3.75 3.21
N ILE A 24 -12.85 2.91 2.17
CA ILE A 24 -11.74 2.92 1.21
C ILE A 24 -11.66 4.28 0.50
N PHE A 25 -12.79 4.79 0.00
CA PHE A 25 -12.85 6.10 -0.67
C PHE A 25 -12.41 7.24 0.24
N THR A 26 -12.85 7.21 1.52
CA THR A 26 -12.46 8.21 2.51
C THR A 26 -10.96 8.15 2.79
N LYS A 27 -10.39 6.94 2.93
CA LYS A 27 -8.96 6.74 3.17
C LYS A 27 -8.14 7.27 1.99
N ILE A 28 -8.42 6.82 0.77
CA ILE A 28 -7.72 7.26 -0.44
C ILE A 28 -7.85 8.78 -0.62
N GLY A 29 -9.03 9.35 -0.38
CA GLY A 29 -9.24 10.80 -0.49
C GLY A 29 -8.38 11.61 0.48
N ARG A 30 -8.17 11.11 1.71
CA ARG A 30 -7.27 11.75 2.67
C ARG A 30 -5.80 11.61 2.26
N GLU A 31 -5.39 10.43 1.78
CA GLU A 31 -4.04 10.19 1.23
C GLU A 31 -3.75 11.16 0.08
N ILE A 32 -4.67 11.32 -0.88
CA ILE A 32 -4.56 12.28 -1.98
C ILE A 32 -4.40 13.71 -1.43
N ALA A 33 -5.21 14.12 -0.47
CA ALA A 33 -5.16 15.48 0.07
C ALA A 33 -3.80 15.79 0.72
N VAL A 34 -3.19 14.84 1.41
CA VAL A 34 -1.86 14.99 2.02
C VAL A 34 -0.78 15.08 0.97
N VAL A 35 -0.79 14.19 -0.01
CA VAL A 35 0.22 14.14 -1.08
C VAL A 35 0.15 15.40 -1.96
N VAL A 36 -1.05 15.94 -2.21
CA VAL A 36 -1.22 17.22 -2.92
C VAL A 36 -0.62 18.39 -2.13
N LYS A 37 -0.81 18.43 -0.81
CA LYS A 37 -0.22 19.48 0.05
C LYS A 37 1.32 19.40 0.10
N GLN A 38 1.88 18.19 0.02
CA GLN A 38 3.32 17.98 0.09
C GLN A 38 4.05 18.18 -1.24
N GLY A 39 3.46 17.71 -2.34
CA GLY A 39 4.12 17.62 -3.64
C GLY A 39 3.41 18.36 -4.78
N GLY A 40 2.32 19.08 -4.48
CA GLY A 40 1.53 19.81 -5.50
C GLY A 40 0.44 18.97 -6.15
N ALA A 41 -0.45 19.67 -6.88
CA ALA A 41 -1.67 19.11 -7.46
C ALA A 41 -1.47 18.52 -8.87
N ASP A 42 -0.29 18.68 -9.46
CA ASP A 42 0.01 18.18 -10.79
C ASP A 42 0.55 16.74 -10.72
N PRO A 43 -0.18 15.74 -11.28
CA PRO A 43 0.28 14.36 -11.30
C PRO A 43 1.56 14.13 -12.13
N ALA A 44 1.88 15.03 -13.07
CA ALA A 44 3.11 14.92 -13.85
C ALA A 44 4.35 15.20 -12.99
N GLY A 45 4.24 16.14 -12.06
CA GLY A 45 5.31 16.50 -11.11
C GLY A 45 5.25 15.74 -9.78
N ASN A 46 4.20 14.98 -9.52
CA ASN A 46 3.96 14.30 -8.25
C ASN A 46 3.65 12.81 -8.47
N ALA A 47 4.70 11.98 -8.45
CA ALA A 47 4.60 10.53 -8.68
C ALA A 47 3.64 9.86 -7.68
N LYS A 48 3.72 10.20 -6.39
CA LYS A 48 2.83 9.65 -5.35
C LYS A 48 1.36 9.98 -5.62
N LEU A 49 1.07 11.19 -6.14
CA LEU A 49 -0.28 11.58 -6.53
C LEU A 49 -0.77 10.73 -7.71
N ARG A 50 0.08 10.52 -8.71
CA ARG A 50 -0.24 9.69 -9.88
C ARG A 50 -0.62 8.26 -9.46
N ASP A 51 0.15 7.67 -8.57
CA ASP A 51 -0.11 6.31 -8.06
C ASP A 51 -1.39 6.23 -7.23
N LEU A 52 -1.65 7.25 -6.40
CA LEU A 52 -2.90 7.34 -5.64
C LEU A 52 -4.12 7.52 -6.53
N ILE A 53 -4.00 8.26 -7.64
CA ILE A 53 -5.06 8.39 -8.65
C ILE A 53 -5.32 7.02 -9.31
N ALA A 54 -4.27 6.29 -9.69
CA ALA A 54 -4.40 4.94 -10.24
C ALA A 54 -5.07 3.99 -9.23
N LYS A 55 -4.65 4.01 -7.96
CA LYS A 55 -5.26 3.27 -6.85
C LYS A 55 -6.73 3.66 -6.63
N ALA A 56 -7.06 4.93 -6.73
CA ALA A 56 -8.44 5.40 -6.62
C ALA A 56 -9.32 4.83 -7.75
N LYS A 57 -8.84 4.91 -8.99
CA LYS A 57 -9.52 4.37 -10.17
C LYS A 57 -9.72 2.85 -10.09
N SER A 58 -8.72 2.10 -9.65
CA SER A 58 -8.83 0.64 -9.45
C SER A 58 -9.84 0.24 -8.36
N ASN A 59 -10.10 1.15 -7.41
CA ASN A 59 -11.14 0.98 -6.39
C ASN A 59 -12.50 1.59 -6.81
N ASN A 60 -12.66 1.97 -8.08
CA ASN A 60 -13.88 2.58 -8.64
C ASN A 60 -14.30 3.90 -7.97
N VAL A 61 -13.33 4.71 -7.54
CA VAL A 61 -13.60 6.09 -7.10
C VAL A 61 -13.92 6.93 -8.34
N PRO A 62 -15.07 7.65 -8.39
CA PRO A 62 -15.42 8.48 -9.54
C PRO A 62 -14.37 9.57 -9.79
N ASN A 63 -14.04 9.82 -11.06
CA ASN A 63 -13.05 10.84 -11.43
C ASN A 63 -13.40 12.23 -10.89
N ASP A 64 -14.68 12.63 -10.93
CA ASP A 64 -15.14 13.91 -10.38
C ASP A 64 -14.84 14.06 -8.88
N ASN A 65 -14.87 12.94 -8.13
CA ASN A 65 -14.52 12.96 -6.72
C ASN A 65 -13.02 13.13 -6.52
N ILE A 66 -12.19 12.46 -7.34
CA ILE A 66 -10.73 12.60 -7.33
C ILE A 66 -10.35 14.05 -7.62
N ASP A 67 -10.88 14.62 -8.70
CA ASP A 67 -10.59 16.00 -9.11
C ASP A 67 -11.04 17.03 -8.07
N ARG A 68 -12.20 16.80 -7.44
CA ARG A 68 -12.70 17.66 -6.37
C ARG A 68 -11.80 17.61 -5.14
N ILE A 69 -11.27 16.44 -4.77
CA ILE A 69 -10.35 16.29 -3.65
C ILE A 69 -9.04 17.01 -3.94
N ILE A 70 -8.48 16.82 -5.13
CA ILE A 70 -7.24 17.48 -5.57
C ILE A 70 -7.41 19.00 -5.55
N LYS A 71 -8.47 19.53 -6.17
CA LYS A 71 -8.77 20.98 -6.19
C LYS A 71 -8.94 21.54 -4.78
N LYS A 72 -9.66 20.83 -3.91
CA LYS A 72 -9.87 21.25 -2.52
C LYS A 72 -8.56 21.27 -1.74
N ALA A 73 -7.70 20.27 -1.92
CA ALA A 73 -6.42 20.16 -1.21
C ALA A 73 -5.38 21.17 -1.70
N ALA A 74 -5.44 21.57 -2.99
CA ALA A 74 -4.58 22.60 -3.59
C ALA A 74 -4.95 24.01 -3.17
N GLY A 75 -6.20 24.23 -2.70
CA GLY A 75 -6.67 25.55 -2.23
C GLY A 75 -6.48 25.71 -0.73
N ASP A 76 -6.34 26.96 -0.27
CA ASP A 76 -6.18 27.31 1.16
C ASP A 76 -7.42 26.99 2.05
N GLY A 77 -8.46 26.41 1.47
CA GLY A 77 -9.75 26.17 2.15
C GLY A 77 -9.81 24.92 3.03
N ASP A 78 -8.83 24.05 3.01
CA ASP A 78 -8.86 22.83 3.82
C ASP A 78 -8.17 23.04 5.18
N LYS A 79 -8.97 23.38 6.18
CA LYS A 79 -8.54 23.58 7.58
C LYS A 79 -8.08 22.26 8.25
N ASN A 80 -8.33 21.12 7.65
CA ASN A 80 -7.92 19.82 8.20
C ASN A 80 -6.49 19.52 7.79
N SER A 81 -5.55 19.78 8.67
CA SER A 81 -4.17 19.36 8.53
C SER A 81 -4.06 17.90 8.95
N TYR A 82 -4.13 16.97 8.00
CA TYR A 82 -3.80 15.58 8.28
C TYR A 82 -2.29 15.40 8.33
N GLU A 83 -1.84 14.64 9.34
CA GLU A 83 -0.45 14.26 9.52
C GLU A 83 -0.32 12.74 9.51
N SER A 84 0.74 12.25 8.88
CA SER A 84 1.10 10.83 8.92
C SER A 84 1.83 10.53 10.22
N MET A 85 1.39 9.48 10.90
CA MET A 85 1.96 8.99 12.16
C MET A 85 2.16 7.48 12.07
N VAL A 86 3.28 7.01 12.61
CA VAL A 86 3.58 5.58 12.71
C VAL A 86 3.61 5.19 14.18
N TYR A 87 2.89 4.14 14.53
CA TYR A 87 2.91 3.52 15.85
C TYR A 87 3.45 2.10 15.72
N GLU A 88 4.24 1.71 16.69
CA GLU A 88 4.93 0.43 16.72
C GLU A 88 4.61 -0.31 18.00
N GLY A 89 4.64 -1.63 17.95
CA GLY A 89 4.40 -2.45 19.12
C GLY A 89 4.39 -3.94 18.83
N TYR A 90 4.06 -4.67 19.86
CA TYR A 90 3.91 -6.12 19.78
C TYR A 90 2.46 -6.51 20.00
N GLY A 91 1.92 -7.33 19.13
CA GLY A 91 0.64 -8.00 19.31
C GLY A 91 0.77 -9.25 20.20
N PRO A 92 -0.32 -10.00 20.35
CA PRO A 92 -0.31 -11.28 21.07
C PRO A 92 0.80 -12.20 20.54
N SER A 93 1.41 -12.97 21.44
CA SER A 93 2.51 -13.90 21.12
C SER A 93 3.77 -13.24 20.56
N GLY A 94 3.96 -11.94 20.78
CA GLY A 94 5.16 -11.23 20.37
C GLY A 94 5.23 -10.89 18.87
N VAL A 95 4.10 -10.89 18.18
CA VAL A 95 4.05 -10.50 16.77
C VAL A 95 4.35 -9.01 16.64
N ALA A 96 5.36 -8.65 15.86
CA ALA A 96 5.69 -7.26 15.56
C ALA A 96 4.57 -6.60 14.73
N VAL A 97 4.17 -5.39 15.11
CA VAL A 97 3.09 -4.65 14.45
C VAL A 97 3.52 -3.21 14.22
N ILE A 98 3.41 -2.76 12.97
CA ILE A 98 3.48 -1.35 12.59
C ILE A 98 2.08 -0.88 12.19
N VAL A 99 1.67 0.28 12.69
CA VAL A 99 0.39 0.91 12.38
C VAL A 99 0.63 2.29 11.80
N GLU A 100 0.39 2.44 10.52
CA GLU A 100 0.41 3.73 9.85
C GLU A 100 -0.95 4.41 9.97
N CYS A 101 -0.95 5.63 10.45
CA CYS A 101 -2.15 6.41 10.66
C CYS A 101 -2.06 7.75 9.94
N LEU A 102 -3.16 8.14 9.34
CA LEU A 102 -3.37 9.49 8.85
C LEU A 102 -4.40 10.17 9.75
N THR A 103 -3.99 11.19 10.48
CA THR A 103 -4.81 11.80 11.52
C THR A 103 -4.78 13.32 11.51
N ASP A 104 -5.89 13.91 11.91
CA ASP A 104 -6.05 15.33 12.23
C ASP A 104 -5.79 15.64 13.71
N ASN A 105 -5.61 14.59 14.56
CA ASN A 105 -5.40 14.74 16.01
C ASN A 105 -4.50 13.60 16.55
N LYS A 106 -3.23 13.92 16.72
CA LYS A 106 -2.20 12.98 17.22
C LYS A 106 -2.54 12.38 18.57
N ASN A 107 -3.02 13.21 19.51
CA ASN A 107 -3.27 12.78 20.88
C ASN A 107 -4.44 11.79 20.96
N ARG A 108 -5.53 12.07 20.23
CA ARG A 108 -6.66 11.14 20.14
C ARG A 108 -6.20 9.81 19.53
N THR A 109 -5.50 9.85 18.39
CA THR A 109 -5.06 8.64 17.71
C THR A 109 -4.08 7.83 18.54
N ALA A 110 -3.14 8.46 19.23
CA ALA A 110 -2.22 7.76 20.13
C ALA A 110 -2.97 7.03 21.26
N GLY A 111 -3.98 7.68 21.83
CA GLY A 111 -4.85 7.06 22.85
C GLY A 111 -5.64 5.88 22.33
N ASP A 112 -6.23 6.03 21.14
CA ASP A 112 -7.03 4.97 20.50
C ASP A 112 -6.14 3.76 20.13
N ILE A 113 -4.96 3.99 19.55
CA ILE A 113 -4.03 2.92 19.17
C ILE A 113 -3.55 2.18 20.41
N ARG A 114 -3.14 2.88 21.47
CA ARG A 114 -2.72 2.26 22.72
C ARG A 114 -3.85 1.41 23.31
N HIS A 115 -5.07 1.95 23.34
CA HIS A 115 -6.23 1.20 23.80
C HIS A 115 -6.45 -0.11 23.00
N PHE A 116 -6.27 -0.08 21.68
CA PHE A 116 -6.42 -1.29 20.87
C PHE A 116 -5.32 -2.31 21.14
N PHE A 117 -4.06 -1.88 21.27
CA PHE A 117 -2.99 -2.81 21.67
C PHE A 117 -3.33 -3.48 23.01
N ASP A 118 -3.65 -2.71 24.03
CA ASP A 118 -3.98 -3.22 25.38
C ASP A 118 -5.18 -4.15 25.35
N LYS A 119 -6.26 -3.75 24.65
CA LYS A 119 -7.51 -4.50 24.55
C LYS A 119 -7.34 -5.89 23.94
N PHE A 120 -6.43 -6.02 22.97
CA PHE A 120 -6.20 -7.27 22.26
C PHE A 120 -4.95 -8.02 22.74
N GLY A 121 -4.43 -7.71 23.92
CA GLY A 121 -3.35 -8.42 24.56
C GLY A 121 -1.97 -8.17 23.95
N GLY A 122 -1.81 -7.03 23.30
CA GLY A 122 -0.54 -6.52 22.80
C GLY A 122 0.03 -5.42 23.70
N ASN A 123 1.09 -4.80 23.25
CA ASN A 123 1.73 -3.65 23.91
C ASN A 123 2.25 -2.67 22.88
N MET A 124 1.81 -1.41 22.96
CA MET A 124 2.37 -0.33 22.14
C MET A 124 3.73 0.06 22.68
N GLY A 125 4.76 -0.04 21.84
CA GLY A 125 6.14 0.31 22.17
C GLY A 125 6.49 1.76 21.84
N THR A 126 7.78 2.05 21.94
CA THR A 126 8.36 3.31 21.46
C THR A 126 8.68 3.23 19.97
N SER A 127 8.78 4.38 19.31
CA SER A 127 9.23 4.44 17.92
C SER A 127 10.58 3.74 17.74
N GLY A 128 10.71 2.90 16.72
CA GLY A 128 11.92 2.10 16.45
C GLY A 128 11.94 0.73 17.11
N CYS A 129 10.92 0.37 17.93
CA CYS A 129 10.97 -0.90 18.67
C CYS A 129 10.76 -2.15 17.80
N VAL A 130 10.12 -2.00 16.63
CA VAL A 130 9.92 -3.10 15.68
C VAL A 130 10.28 -2.76 14.24
N SER A 131 10.40 -1.48 13.89
CA SER A 131 10.64 -1.03 12.51
C SER A 131 11.91 -1.63 11.89
N PHE A 132 12.93 -1.94 12.69
CA PHE A 132 14.14 -2.60 12.21
C PHE A 132 13.91 -4.02 11.64
N MET A 133 12.76 -4.63 11.93
CA MET A 133 12.35 -5.94 11.41
C MET A 133 11.61 -5.85 10.08
N PHE A 134 11.35 -4.64 9.58
CA PHE A 134 10.55 -4.40 8.39
C PHE A 134 11.36 -3.66 7.34
N SER A 135 11.10 -3.95 6.10
CA SER A 135 11.65 -3.23 4.95
C SER A 135 10.52 -2.71 4.07
N ASP A 136 10.72 -1.55 3.49
CA ASP A 136 9.82 -1.01 2.49
C ASP A 136 9.99 -1.79 1.19
N VAL A 137 8.92 -2.37 0.68
CA VAL A 137 8.92 -3.14 -0.56
C VAL A 137 7.77 -2.71 -1.45
N GLY A 138 8.05 -2.45 -2.71
CA GLY A 138 7.05 -2.34 -3.76
C GLY A 138 6.60 -3.73 -4.18
N THR A 139 5.30 -3.93 -4.39
CA THR A 139 4.78 -5.20 -4.88
C THR A 139 3.92 -4.97 -6.11
N VAL A 140 4.22 -5.71 -7.18
CA VAL A 140 3.41 -5.81 -8.38
C VAL A 140 2.87 -7.23 -8.48
N VAL A 141 1.55 -7.36 -8.65
CA VAL A 141 0.91 -8.67 -8.84
C VAL A 141 0.39 -8.73 -10.26
N MET A 142 0.80 -9.72 -11.03
CA MET A 142 0.34 -9.97 -12.39
C MET A 142 -0.32 -11.35 -12.52
N GLU A 143 -1.14 -11.51 -13.55
CA GLU A 143 -1.79 -12.79 -13.87
C GLU A 143 -0.75 -13.81 -14.35
N ASN A 144 -0.79 -15.02 -13.80
CA ASN A 144 0.00 -16.12 -14.32
C ASN A 144 -0.71 -16.67 -15.56
N ASN A 145 -0.15 -16.42 -16.71
CA ASN A 145 -0.67 -16.85 -18.01
C ASN A 145 -0.13 -18.21 -18.46
N GLY A 146 0.60 -18.91 -17.59
CA GLY A 146 1.23 -20.21 -17.91
C GLY A 146 2.46 -20.08 -18.79
N ALA A 147 3.12 -18.93 -18.83
CA ALA A 147 4.41 -18.78 -19.49
C ALA A 147 5.48 -19.60 -18.77
N ASP A 148 6.56 -19.88 -19.48
CA ASP A 148 7.71 -20.58 -18.92
C ASP A 148 8.34 -19.79 -17.76
N GLU A 149 8.63 -20.46 -16.66
CA GLU A 149 9.15 -19.83 -15.43
C GLU A 149 10.50 -19.13 -15.67
N ASP A 150 11.36 -19.70 -16.50
CA ASP A 150 12.64 -19.10 -16.88
C ASP A 150 12.44 -17.77 -17.62
N LYS A 151 11.45 -17.72 -18.52
CA LYS A 151 11.09 -16.48 -19.21
C LYS A 151 10.48 -15.45 -18.28
N ILE A 152 9.60 -15.86 -17.36
CA ILE A 152 9.01 -14.99 -16.35
C ILE A 152 10.11 -14.35 -15.49
N MET A 153 11.08 -15.15 -15.10
CA MET A 153 12.24 -14.70 -14.31
C MET A 153 13.04 -13.63 -15.06
N GLU A 154 13.38 -13.88 -16.33
CA GLU A 154 14.13 -12.94 -17.17
C GLU A 154 13.36 -11.62 -17.32
N ASP A 155 12.08 -11.68 -17.70
CA ASP A 155 11.23 -10.52 -17.91
C ASP A 155 11.02 -9.70 -16.60
N CYS A 156 10.89 -10.36 -15.45
CA CYS A 156 10.77 -9.71 -14.14
C CYS A 156 12.04 -8.94 -13.77
N PHE A 157 13.21 -9.55 -13.92
CA PHE A 157 14.48 -8.88 -13.62
C PHE A 157 14.80 -7.77 -14.62
N GLU A 158 14.48 -7.95 -15.90
CA GLU A 158 14.61 -6.89 -16.92
C GLU A 158 13.70 -5.70 -16.60
N ALA A 159 12.50 -5.95 -16.05
CA ALA A 159 11.59 -4.90 -15.59
C ALA A 159 12.08 -4.17 -14.33
N GLY A 160 13.09 -4.69 -13.62
CA GLY A 160 13.64 -4.09 -12.40
C GLY A 160 13.11 -4.69 -11.10
N ALA A 161 12.70 -5.96 -11.12
CA ALA A 161 12.33 -6.70 -9.92
C ALA A 161 13.56 -7.07 -9.09
N ASP A 162 13.39 -7.06 -7.76
CA ASP A 162 14.38 -7.59 -6.81
C ASP A 162 14.14 -9.09 -6.56
N ASP A 163 12.88 -9.52 -6.57
CA ASP A 163 12.46 -10.89 -6.32
C ASP A 163 11.08 -11.16 -6.92
N PHE A 164 10.75 -12.41 -7.16
CA PHE A 164 9.42 -12.81 -7.62
C PHE A 164 9.02 -14.17 -7.04
N ASN A 165 7.72 -14.38 -6.91
CA ASN A 165 7.14 -15.63 -6.46
C ASN A 165 5.98 -16.03 -7.39
N VAL A 166 6.02 -17.27 -7.88
CA VAL A 166 5.00 -17.81 -8.79
C VAL A 166 4.02 -18.64 -7.99
N ASP A 167 2.74 -18.26 -8.06
CA ASP A 167 1.61 -19.04 -7.58
C ASP A 167 0.78 -19.53 -8.79
N ASP A 168 -0.13 -20.47 -8.56
CA ASP A 168 -0.94 -21.09 -9.62
C ASP A 168 -1.65 -20.06 -10.51
N ASP A 169 -2.25 -19.03 -9.89
CA ASP A 169 -3.09 -18.03 -10.58
C ASP A 169 -2.35 -16.70 -10.84
N VAL A 170 -1.27 -16.41 -10.09
CA VAL A 170 -0.62 -15.09 -10.10
C VAL A 170 0.88 -15.18 -9.88
N ILE A 171 1.57 -14.12 -10.30
CA ILE A 171 2.98 -13.89 -10.02
C ILE A 171 3.07 -12.63 -9.17
N GLU A 172 3.69 -12.76 -8.00
CA GLU A 172 3.94 -11.66 -7.08
C GLU A 172 5.40 -11.21 -7.22
N ILE A 173 5.62 -9.95 -7.55
CA ILE A 173 6.91 -9.35 -7.86
C ILE A 173 7.23 -8.31 -6.80
N SER A 174 8.43 -8.39 -6.26
CA SER A 174 8.98 -7.43 -5.29
C SER A 174 9.99 -6.51 -5.95
N CYS A 175 9.95 -5.22 -5.64
CA CYS A 175 10.88 -4.22 -6.16
C CYS A 175 11.05 -3.04 -5.19
N ASP A 176 11.99 -2.14 -5.47
CA ASP A 176 12.10 -0.87 -4.76
C ASP A 176 10.77 -0.10 -4.82
N PRO A 177 10.27 0.42 -3.68
CA PRO A 177 9.02 1.17 -3.62
C PRO A 177 8.95 2.35 -4.60
N ASN A 178 10.08 2.97 -4.91
CA ASN A 178 10.15 4.09 -5.84
C ASN A 178 10.09 3.64 -7.31
N GLN A 179 10.33 2.36 -7.60
CA GLN A 179 10.36 1.80 -8.94
C GLN A 179 9.08 1.05 -9.34
N VAL A 180 8.12 0.92 -8.43
CA VAL A 180 6.87 0.18 -8.64
C VAL A 180 6.15 0.57 -9.94
N SER A 181 6.06 1.88 -10.22
CA SER A 181 5.40 2.37 -11.43
C SER A 181 6.17 1.99 -12.70
N SER A 182 7.49 2.07 -12.66
CA SER A 182 8.37 1.71 -13.81
C SER A 182 8.32 0.22 -14.08
N VAL A 183 8.39 -0.60 -13.02
CA VAL A 183 8.27 -2.06 -13.11
C VAL A 183 6.92 -2.46 -13.69
N ARG A 184 5.83 -1.86 -13.20
CA ARG A 184 4.50 -2.11 -13.77
C ARG A 184 4.44 -1.77 -15.26
N GLU A 185 4.88 -0.57 -15.64
CA GLU A 185 4.83 -0.13 -17.05
C GLU A 185 5.69 -1.02 -17.96
N ALA A 186 6.85 -1.49 -17.49
CA ALA A 186 7.70 -2.42 -18.22
C ALA A 186 7.00 -3.77 -18.42
N LEU A 187 6.41 -4.36 -17.38
CA LEU A 187 5.69 -5.63 -17.45
C LEU A 187 4.45 -5.54 -18.35
N GLU A 188 3.68 -4.44 -18.25
CA GLU A 188 2.55 -4.18 -19.15
C GLU A 188 3.02 -4.04 -20.60
N GLY A 189 4.18 -3.41 -20.84
CA GLY A 189 4.82 -3.29 -22.15
C GLY A 189 5.28 -4.64 -22.73
N MET A 190 5.68 -5.59 -21.89
CA MET A 190 6.01 -6.97 -22.27
C MET A 190 4.76 -7.85 -22.50
N GLY A 191 3.56 -7.31 -22.25
CA GLY A 191 2.28 -7.98 -22.50
C GLY A 191 1.70 -8.70 -21.29
N TYR A 192 2.25 -8.54 -20.10
CA TYR A 192 1.70 -9.09 -18.88
C TYR A 192 0.50 -8.26 -18.40
N LYS A 193 -0.49 -8.94 -17.82
CA LYS A 193 -1.66 -8.29 -17.26
C LYS A 193 -1.45 -8.04 -15.77
N VAL A 194 -1.16 -6.80 -15.41
CA VAL A 194 -1.03 -6.39 -14.01
C VAL A 194 -2.39 -6.31 -13.34
N LEU A 195 -2.55 -7.01 -12.23
CA LEU A 195 -3.79 -7.11 -11.46
C LEU A 195 -3.83 -6.11 -10.31
N SER A 196 -2.68 -5.84 -9.69
CA SER A 196 -2.56 -4.97 -8.52
C SER A 196 -1.15 -4.46 -8.36
N VAL A 197 -1.05 -3.24 -7.86
CA VAL A 197 0.20 -2.59 -7.44
C VAL A 197 0.04 -2.12 -6.03
N SER A 198 1.07 -2.24 -5.22
CA SER A 198 1.02 -1.78 -3.85
C SER A 198 2.41 -1.45 -3.33
N TYR A 199 2.44 -0.43 -2.53
CA TYR A 199 3.53 -0.12 -1.64
C TYR A 199 3.23 -0.78 -0.31
N THR A 200 4.07 -1.69 0.15
CA THR A 200 3.94 -2.30 1.47
C THR A 200 5.21 -2.10 2.25
N HIS A 201 5.04 -1.73 3.50
CA HIS A 201 6.07 -1.65 4.49
C HIS A 201 6.22 -3.00 5.16
N LEU A 202 6.36 -4.13 4.56
CA LEU A 202 6.37 -5.34 5.36
C LEU A 202 6.85 -6.56 4.58
N THR A 203 8.12 -6.80 4.65
CA THR A 203 8.57 -8.18 4.73
C THR A 203 9.38 -8.32 6.01
N LEU A 204 8.85 -9.08 6.95
CA LEU A 204 9.73 -9.71 7.92
C LEU A 204 10.71 -10.54 7.09
N PRO A 205 12.04 -10.35 7.21
CA PRO A 205 12.96 -11.24 6.57
C PRO A 205 12.58 -12.65 7.01
N THR A 206 12.23 -13.49 6.06
CA THR A 206 11.96 -14.91 6.32
C THR A 206 13.27 -15.50 6.80
N ILE A 207 13.43 -15.58 8.11
CA ILE A 207 14.54 -16.35 8.67
C ILE A 207 14.18 -17.80 8.37
N LEU A 208 14.72 -18.31 7.26
CA LEU A 208 14.78 -19.74 7.01
C LEU A 208 15.64 -20.36 8.11
N ARG A 209 14.99 -21.04 9.02
CA ARG A 209 15.63 -22.00 9.92
C ARG A 209 15.60 -23.37 9.29
#